data_5c10bbe6b603b884b9ce88651ccc443c
#
_entry.id   5c10bbe6b603b884b9ce88651ccc443c
#
_cell.length_a   1.000
_cell.length_b   1.000
_cell.length_c   1.000
_cell.angle_alpha   90.00
_cell.angle_beta   90.00
_cell.angle_gamma   90.00
#
_symmetry.space_group_name_H-M   'P 1'
#
loop_
_entity.id
_entity.type
_entity.pdbx_description
1 polymer ?
#
loop_
_entity_poly.entity_id
_entity_poly.type
_entity_poly.pdbx_seq_one_letter_code
_entity_poly.pdbx_strand_id
1 'polypeptide(L)'
;MKKMCQIVLVLLVLGFVCAGSVFAYPVAANDVIYFENSGNGTGTGGGEFNIRDATNHDLLFTTFCLEYSEHIAYKTNYRVQGISDRAYGGGYDLTDDAAGDPLSSATKWLYWNFVTKELDTSELFDYDDDRSYDALQYAIWYLEDEIESAGVGAYLVEYAKDIVSDADYSFDGNVAVMNLGDYQDQLIAGPAPVPEPATLVLLGSGLAGLVFYRRRMNK
;
A
#
# COMPACT_ATOMS: atom_id res chain seq x y z
N MET A 1 -38.54 -30.33 -7.43
CA MET A 1 -38.49 -29.10 -6.61
C MET A 1 -37.42 -29.13 -5.50
N LYS A 2 -37.34 -30.19 -4.65
CA LYS A 2 -36.31 -30.25 -3.58
C LYS A 2 -34.85 -30.16 -4.08
N LYS A 3 -34.48 -30.89 -5.16
CA LYS A 3 -33.11 -30.87 -5.73
C LYS A 3 -32.75 -29.52 -6.34
N MET A 4 -33.68 -28.86 -7.01
CA MET A 4 -33.46 -27.52 -7.61
C MET A 4 -33.23 -26.45 -6.54
N CYS A 5 -33.95 -26.54 -5.39
CA CYS A 5 -33.76 -25.61 -4.27
C CYS A 5 -32.42 -25.82 -3.53
N GLN A 6 -31.90 -27.06 -3.51
CA GLN A 6 -30.55 -27.36 -2.95
C GLN A 6 -29.44 -26.82 -3.85
N ILE A 7 -29.58 -26.94 -5.18
CA ILE A 7 -28.59 -26.41 -6.14
C ILE A 7 -28.54 -24.87 -6.05
N VAL A 8 -29.66 -24.18 -5.97
CA VAL A 8 -29.70 -22.71 -5.82
C VAL A 8 -29.12 -22.28 -4.50
N LEU A 9 -29.31 -23.01 -3.41
CA LEU A 9 -28.72 -22.71 -2.11
C LEU A 9 -27.21 -22.89 -2.12
N VAL A 10 -26.69 -23.94 -2.77
CA VAL A 10 -25.25 -24.21 -2.91
C VAL A 10 -24.59 -23.15 -3.79
N LEU A 11 -25.22 -22.73 -4.89
CA LEU A 11 -24.71 -21.66 -5.75
C LEU A 11 -24.71 -20.30 -5.05
N LEU A 12 -25.68 -20.00 -4.19
CA LEU A 12 -25.70 -18.79 -3.37
C LEU A 12 -24.59 -18.80 -2.31
N VAL A 13 -24.32 -19.94 -1.69
CA VAL A 13 -23.24 -20.08 -0.70
C VAL A 13 -21.87 -20.02 -1.37
N LEU A 14 -21.70 -20.64 -2.56
CA LEU A 14 -20.45 -20.54 -3.32
C LEU A 14 -20.19 -19.11 -3.84
N GLY A 15 -21.20 -18.37 -4.23
CA GLY A 15 -21.08 -16.97 -4.63
C GLY A 15 -20.63 -16.04 -3.49
N PHE A 16 -20.91 -16.40 -2.24
CA PHE A 16 -20.53 -15.65 -1.05
C PHE A 16 -19.05 -15.86 -0.63
N VAL A 17 -18.46 -16.99 -1.01
CA VAL A 17 -17.08 -17.34 -0.63
C VAL A 17 -16.03 -16.64 -1.53
N CYS A 18 -16.45 -16.07 -2.67
CA CYS A 18 -15.56 -15.41 -3.63
C CYS A 18 -15.52 -13.88 -3.53
N ALA A 19 -16.13 -13.27 -2.50
CA ALA A 19 -15.96 -11.84 -2.23
C ALA A 19 -14.60 -11.62 -1.57
N GLY A 20 -13.53 -11.62 -2.37
CA GLY A 20 -12.22 -11.16 -1.94
C GLY A 20 -12.28 -9.66 -1.65
N SER A 21 -11.58 -9.20 -0.63
CA SER A 21 -11.42 -7.78 -0.35
C SER A 21 -10.81 -7.10 -1.58
N VAL A 22 -11.54 -6.22 -2.23
CA VAL A 22 -11.00 -5.38 -3.31
C VAL A 22 -10.32 -4.20 -2.63
N PHE A 23 -9.00 -4.21 -2.62
CA PHE A 23 -8.21 -3.06 -2.22
C PHE A 23 -8.15 -2.08 -3.39
N ALA A 24 -8.63 -0.87 -3.18
CA ALA A 24 -8.51 0.21 -4.14
C ALA A 24 -7.40 1.16 -3.67
N TYR A 25 -6.37 1.36 -4.47
CA TYR A 25 -5.39 2.42 -4.22
C TYR A 25 -6.04 3.78 -4.48
N PRO A 26 -5.51 4.86 -3.87
CA PRO A 26 -6.05 6.21 -4.07
C PRO A 26 -5.93 6.72 -5.51
N VAL A 27 -5.09 6.09 -6.33
CA VAL A 27 -4.93 6.36 -7.77
C VAL A 27 -4.87 5.07 -8.57
N ALA A 28 -5.10 5.18 -9.88
CA ALA A 28 -5.05 4.07 -10.84
C ALA A 28 -4.16 4.40 -12.03
N ALA A 29 -3.86 3.40 -12.86
CA ALA A 29 -3.14 3.61 -14.11
C ALA A 29 -3.88 4.63 -15.01
N ASN A 30 -3.11 5.54 -15.59
CA ASN A 30 -3.50 6.70 -16.39
C ASN A 30 -4.02 7.92 -15.60
N ASP A 31 -4.18 7.86 -14.29
CA ASP A 31 -4.45 9.06 -13.51
C ASP A 31 -3.30 10.06 -13.65
N VAL A 32 -3.62 11.34 -13.53
CA VAL A 32 -2.63 12.42 -13.50
C VAL A 32 -2.59 12.98 -12.10
N ILE A 33 -1.39 12.92 -11.52
CA ILE A 33 -1.10 13.38 -10.16
C ILE A 33 -0.19 14.59 -10.19
N TYR A 34 -0.22 15.37 -9.12
CA TYR A 34 0.62 16.53 -8.92
C TYR A 34 1.51 16.31 -7.70
N PHE A 35 2.83 16.49 -7.90
CA PHE A 35 3.83 16.35 -6.84
C PHE A 35 4.08 17.65 -6.11
N GLU A 36 4.04 17.59 -4.79
CA GLU A 36 4.38 18.71 -3.92
C GLU A 36 5.29 18.23 -2.78
N ASN A 37 6.19 19.10 -2.34
CA ASN A 37 6.95 18.86 -1.11
C ASN A 37 5.98 18.88 0.08
N SER A 38 6.04 17.88 0.95
CA SER A 38 5.21 17.84 2.16
C SER A 38 5.60 18.93 3.18
N GLY A 39 6.86 19.35 3.12
CA GLY A 39 7.50 20.18 4.14
C GLY A 39 8.20 19.37 5.23
N ASN A 40 8.02 18.06 5.25
CA ASN A 40 8.63 17.14 6.21
C ASN A 40 9.95 16.61 5.65
N GLY A 41 10.97 16.54 6.50
CA GLY A 41 12.35 16.23 6.13
C GLY A 41 13.24 17.46 6.07
N THR A 42 14.56 17.25 6.23
CA THR A 42 15.53 18.35 6.29
C THR A 42 15.87 18.95 4.91
N GLY A 43 15.36 18.37 3.84
CA GLY A 43 15.58 18.82 2.45
C GLY A 43 16.95 18.44 1.87
N THR A 44 17.70 17.58 2.53
CA THR A 44 19.08 17.23 2.11
C THR A 44 19.19 15.93 1.33
N GLY A 45 18.08 15.25 1.02
CA GLY A 45 18.16 14.00 0.25
C GLY A 45 16.92 13.13 0.35
N GLY A 46 15.78 13.62 -0.04
CA GLY A 46 14.53 12.90 0.02
C GLY A 46 13.61 13.39 1.14
N GLY A 47 12.76 12.54 1.62
CA GLY A 47 11.75 12.86 2.60
C GLY A 47 10.36 12.51 2.10
N GLU A 48 9.35 12.97 2.81
CA GLU A 48 7.96 12.74 2.44
C GLU A 48 7.52 13.68 1.31
N PHE A 49 6.70 13.16 0.40
CA PHE A 49 6.06 13.93 -0.66
C PHE A 49 4.54 13.87 -0.52
N ASN A 50 3.89 14.98 -0.86
CA ASN A 50 2.44 15.04 -1.04
C ASN A 50 2.07 14.72 -2.48
N ILE A 51 1.22 13.72 -2.67
CA ILE A 51 0.58 13.42 -3.94
C ILE A 51 -0.81 14.02 -3.93
N ARG A 52 -1.08 14.86 -4.91
CA ARG A 52 -2.34 15.59 -5.04
C ARG A 52 -3.04 15.27 -6.36
N ASP A 53 -4.34 15.44 -6.39
CA ASP A 53 -5.09 15.44 -7.65
C ASP A 53 -4.62 16.60 -8.54
N ALA A 54 -4.31 16.32 -9.81
CA ALA A 54 -3.77 17.33 -10.72
C ALA A 54 -4.78 18.41 -11.12
N THR A 55 -6.07 18.22 -10.86
CA THR A 55 -7.15 19.11 -11.27
C THR A 55 -7.53 20.11 -10.17
N ASN A 56 -7.74 19.61 -8.95
CA ASN A 56 -8.23 20.41 -7.82
C ASN A 56 -7.19 20.59 -6.70
N HIS A 57 -6.05 19.91 -6.79
CA HIS A 57 -4.95 19.89 -5.83
C HIS A 57 -5.35 19.38 -4.44
N ASP A 58 -6.41 18.57 -4.34
CA ASP A 58 -6.73 17.88 -3.10
C ASP A 58 -5.64 16.85 -2.78
N LEU A 59 -5.25 16.75 -1.51
CA LEU A 59 -4.30 15.75 -1.05
C LEU A 59 -4.90 14.35 -1.21
N LEU A 60 -4.22 13.48 -1.93
CA LEU A 60 -4.60 12.08 -2.11
C LEU A 60 -3.93 11.19 -1.08
N PHE A 61 -2.60 11.29 -0.96
CA PHE A 61 -1.79 10.54 0.01
C PHE A 61 -0.38 11.15 0.11
N THR A 62 0.42 10.63 1.03
CA THR A 62 1.83 10.95 1.16
C THR A 62 2.68 9.72 0.83
N THR A 63 3.90 9.96 0.32
CA THR A 63 4.77 8.90 -0.21
C THR A 63 6.24 9.17 0.04
N PHE A 64 7.06 8.15 -0.23
CA PHE A 64 8.52 8.19 -0.28
C PHE A 64 9.01 7.63 -1.61
N CYS A 65 10.19 8.10 -2.04
CA CYS A 65 10.85 7.62 -3.24
C CYS A 65 11.39 6.20 -3.08
N LEU A 66 11.34 5.42 -4.15
CA LEU A 66 11.97 4.11 -4.20
C LEU A 66 13.39 4.16 -4.75
N GLU A 67 13.63 4.89 -5.83
CA GLU A 67 14.93 4.97 -6.47
C GLU A 67 15.71 6.20 -6.03
N TYR A 68 17.01 6.01 -5.72
CA TYR A 68 17.91 7.10 -5.33
C TYR A 68 18.46 7.87 -6.52
N SER A 69 18.73 7.16 -7.62
CA SER A 69 19.36 7.72 -8.82
C SER A 69 18.40 8.44 -9.77
N GLU A 70 17.10 8.19 -9.63
CA GLU A 70 16.06 8.84 -10.42
C GLU A 70 15.52 10.08 -9.73
N HIS A 71 14.91 10.98 -10.51
CA HIS A 71 14.47 12.27 -9.99
C HIS A 71 13.04 12.60 -10.36
N ILE A 72 12.39 13.29 -9.43
CA ILE A 72 11.07 13.88 -9.64
C ILE A 72 11.14 15.39 -9.36
N ALA A 73 10.37 16.16 -10.11
CA ALA A 73 10.30 17.61 -9.93
C ALA A 73 9.03 18.00 -9.15
N TYR A 74 9.19 18.88 -8.17
CA TYR A 74 8.06 19.48 -7.46
C TYR A 74 7.21 20.36 -8.37
N LYS A 75 5.95 20.52 -8.02
CA LYS A 75 4.98 21.35 -8.73
C LYS A 75 4.81 20.94 -10.20
N THR A 76 4.88 19.66 -10.45
CA THR A 76 4.82 19.06 -11.77
C THR A 76 3.79 17.94 -11.77
N ASN A 77 3.10 17.80 -12.91
CA ASN A 77 2.13 16.72 -13.12
C ASN A 77 2.83 15.49 -13.70
N TYR A 78 2.49 14.33 -13.19
CA TYR A 78 2.95 13.04 -13.68
C TYR A 78 1.77 12.13 -14.00
N ARG A 79 1.94 11.26 -14.98
CA ARG A 79 0.96 10.23 -15.30
C ARG A 79 1.36 8.93 -14.64
N VAL A 80 0.47 8.34 -13.86
CA VAL A 80 0.64 7.01 -13.30
C VAL A 80 0.63 5.99 -14.45
N GLN A 81 1.72 5.25 -14.63
CA GLN A 81 1.82 4.20 -15.64
C GLN A 81 1.15 2.91 -15.16
N GLY A 82 1.26 2.61 -13.88
CA GLY A 82 0.67 1.44 -13.27
C GLY A 82 0.84 1.41 -11.75
N ILE A 83 0.21 0.43 -11.14
CA ILE A 83 0.46 0.04 -9.75
C ILE A 83 0.89 -1.41 -9.78
N SER A 84 2.05 -1.70 -9.21
CA SER A 84 2.65 -3.03 -9.26
C SER A 84 3.31 -3.41 -7.94
N ASP A 85 3.90 -4.59 -7.87
CA ASP A 85 4.65 -5.07 -6.70
C ASP A 85 6.15 -4.78 -6.79
N ARG A 86 6.59 -3.98 -7.80
CA ARG A 86 8.00 -3.74 -8.11
C ARG A 86 8.27 -2.36 -8.69
N ALA A 87 9.49 -1.86 -8.47
CA ALA A 87 10.03 -0.67 -9.11
C ALA A 87 10.65 -1.03 -10.47
N TYR A 88 10.65 -0.07 -11.42
CA TYR A 88 11.23 -0.22 -12.75
C TYR A 88 12.26 0.88 -12.98
N GLY A 89 13.48 0.66 -12.58
CA GLY A 89 14.59 1.60 -12.68
C GLY A 89 15.37 1.65 -11.38
N GLY A 90 16.41 2.47 -11.36
CA GLY A 90 17.25 2.64 -10.18
C GLY A 90 18.16 1.44 -9.88
N GLY A 91 18.61 1.37 -8.63
CA GLY A 91 19.49 0.33 -8.13
C GLY A 91 20.98 0.69 -8.15
N TYR A 92 21.68 0.30 -7.10
CA TYR A 92 23.14 0.47 -7.01
C TYR A 92 23.87 -0.38 -8.06
N ASP A 93 23.33 -1.56 -8.33
CA ASP A 93 23.79 -2.42 -9.41
C ASP A 93 22.92 -2.16 -10.66
N LEU A 94 23.36 -1.22 -11.48
CA LEU A 94 22.71 -0.78 -12.72
C LEU A 94 22.52 -1.91 -13.77
N THR A 95 22.31 -3.12 -13.34
CA THR A 95 21.81 -4.18 -14.18
C THR A 95 20.35 -3.86 -14.48
N ASP A 96 20.15 -3.21 -15.61
CA ASP A 96 18.86 -2.90 -16.22
C ASP A 96 18.04 -4.21 -16.32
N ASP A 97 17.42 -4.61 -15.22
CA ASP A 97 16.52 -5.75 -15.20
C ASP A 97 15.14 -5.28 -15.63
N ALA A 98 14.84 -5.51 -16.91
CA ALA A 98 13.52 -5.22 -17.47
C ALA A 98 12.36 -5.91 -16.69
N ALA A 99 12.67 -6.78 -15.75
CA ALA A 99 11.71 -7.40 -14.85
C ALA A 99 11.34 -6.51 -13.66
N GLY A 100 12.15 -5.48 -13.36
CA GLY A 100 12.00 -4.61 -12.18
C GLY A 100 12.29 -5.34 -10.86
N ASP A 101 12.55 -4.57 -9.79
CA ASP A 101 12.87 -5.07 -8.46
C ASP A 101 11.64 -5.21 -7.58
N PRO A 102 11.35 -6.43 -7.06
CA PRO A 102 10.23 -6.64 -6.16
C PRO A 102 10.40 -5.87 -4.85
N LEU A 103 9.38 -5.13 -4.44
CA LEU A 103 9.37 -4.40 -3.18
C LEU A 103 9.61 -5.33 -1.99
N SER A 104 10.60 -5.03 -1.17
CA SER A 104 10.99 -5.83 -0.02
C SER A 104 9.90 -5.89 1.06
N SER A 105 9.85 -6.99 1.81
CA SER A 105 8.90 -7.13 2.93
C SER A 105 9.15 -6.09 4.03
N ALA A 106 10.41 -5.71 4.26
CA ALA A 106 10.78 -4.73 5.26
C ALA A 106 10.32 -3.32 4.88
N THR A 107 10.46 -2.92 3.61
CA THR A 107 9.93 -1.65 3.10
C THR A 107 8.41 -1.61 3.18
N LYS A 108 7.72 -2.70 2.79
CA LYS A 108 6.26 -2.81 2.93
C LYS A 108 5.82 -2.60 4.37
N TRP A 109 6.53 -3.24 5.32
CA TRP A 109 6.25 -3.10 6.74
C TRP A 109 6.46 -1.67 7.23
N LEU A 110 7.60 -1.04 6.91
CA LEU A 110 7.92 0.33 7.32
C LEU A 110 6.89 1.32 6.80
N TYR A 111 6.62 1.28 5.51
CA TYR A 111 5.70 2.24 4.90
C TYR A 111 4.25 2.05 5.37
N TRP A 112 3.81 0.80 5.57
CA TRP A 112 2.50 0.52 6.13
C TRP A 112 2.33 1.09 7.54
N ASN A 113 3.30 0.82 8.41
CA ASN A 113 3.27 1.32 9.79
C ASN A 113 3.42 2.85 9.85
N PHE A 114 4.12 3.45 8.89
CA PHE A 114 4.17 4.90 8.75
C PHE A 114 2.77 5.47 8.42
N VAL A 115 2.09 4.97 7.39
CA VAL A 115 0.79 5.51 6.96
C VAL A 115 -0.34 5.22 7.96
N THR A 116 -0.25 4.12 8.70
CA THR A 116 -1.20 3.77 9.77
C THR A 116 -0.88 4.42 11.11
N LYS A 117 0.23 5.18 11.20
CA LYS A 117 0.73 5.83 12.42
C LYS A 117 1.16 4.84 13.52
N GLU A 118 1.53 3.63 13.11
CA GLU A 118 1.96 2.58 14.04
C GLU A 118 3.45 2.66 14.41
N LEU A 119 4.26 3.41 13.65
CA LEU A 119 5.66 3.66 14.00
C LEU A 119 5.81 4.51 15.27
N ASP A 120 4.89 5.44 15.52
CA ASP A 120 4.86 6.30 16.72
C ASP A 120 4.68 5.48 18.01
N THR A 121 3.87 4.42 17.97
CA THR A 121 3.62 3.57 19.13
C THR A 121 4.83 2.78 19.63
N SER A 122 5.84 2.61 18.79
CA SER A 122 7.10 1.91 19.09
C SER A 122 8.26 2.85 19.44
N GLU A 123 8.04 4.15 19.53
CA GLU A 123 9.07 5.18 19.71
C GLU A 123 10.15 5.16 18.59
N LEU A 124 9.85 4.55 17.44
CA LEU A 124 10.77 4.45 16.32
C LEU A 124 10.71 5.66 15.40
N PHE A 125 9.62 6.41 15.43
CA PHE A 125 9.38 7.50 14.52
C PHE A 125 8.62 8.64 15.23
N ASP A 126 9.19 9.83 15.18
CA ASP A 126 8.56 11.05 15.68
C ASP A 126 8.01 11.84 14.48
N TYR A 127 6.69 11.96 14.39
CA TYR A 127 6.00 12.67 13.31
C TYR A 127 6.15 14.19 13.39
N ASP A 128 6.68 14.72 14.48
CA ASP A 128 6.99 16.13 14.68
C ASP A 128 8.48 16.46 14.46
N ASP A 129 9.32 15.44 14.16
CA ASP A 129 10.76 15.61 13.90
C ASP A 129 11.11 15.30 12.42
N ASP A 130 11.51 16.32 11.68
CA ASP A 130 11.93 16.22 10.27
C ASP A 130 13.01 15.15 10.02
N ARG A 131 13.87 14.87 11.01
CA ARG A 131 14.91 13.85 10.91
C ARG A 131 14.35 12.44 10.83
N SER A 132 13.16 12.19 11.39
CA SER A 132 12.48 10.91 11.30
C SER A 132 12.07 10.59 9.85
N TYR A 133 11.62 11.60 9.10
CA TYR A 133 11.28 11.45 7.68
C TYR A 133 12.51 11.16 6.81
N ASP A 134 13.62 11.85 7.07
CA ASP A 134 14.89 11.54 6.41
C ASP A 134 15.34 10.11 6.74
N ALA A 135 15.26 9.71 8.01
CA ALA A 135 15.66 8.37 8.42
C ALA A 135 14.81 7.29 7.72
N LEU A 136 13.51 7.51 7.57
CA LEU A 136 12.63 6.59 6.86
C LEU A 136 12.98 6.50 5.37
N GLN A 137 13.24 7.64 4.70
CA GLN A 137 13.65 7.65 3.31
C GLN A 137 14.97 6.90 3.09
N TYR A 138 15.97 7.13 3.95
CA TYR A 138 17.26 6.42 3.87
C TYR A 138 17.11 4.93 4.17
N ALA A 139 16.21 4.55 5.08
CA ALA A 139 15.91 3.14 5.36
C ALA A 139 15.28 2.45 4.14
N ILE A 140 14.33 3.11 3.48
CA ILE A 140 13.69 2.62 2.25
C ILE A 140 14.73 2.39 1.16
N TRP A 141 15.53 3.39 0.82
CA TRP A 141 16.56 3.26 -0.22
C TRP A 141 17.57 2.14 0.08
N TYR A 142 17.96 1.97 1.34
CA TYR A 142 18.86 0.88 1.71
C TYR A 142 18.21 -0.50 1.61
N LEU A 143 16.92 -0.62 1.93
CA LEU A 143 16.19 -1.88 1.86
C LEU A 143 15.86 -2.30 0.42
N GLU A 144 15.83 -1.33 -0.50
CA GLU A 144 15.63 -1.55 -1.94
C GLU A 144 16.96 -1.56 -2.71
N ASP A 145 18.11 -1.70 -2.01
CA ASP A 145 19.46 -1.78 -2.58
C ASP A 145 19.87 -0.57 -3.44
N GLU A 146 19.31 0.61 -3.14
CA GLU A 146 19.58 1.86 -3.86
C GLU A 146 20.82 2.59 -3.34
N ILE A 147 21.22 2.35 -2.10
CA ILE A 147 22.37 2.97 -1.44
C ILE A 147 23.16 1.96 -0.60
N GLU A 148 24.48 2.15 -0.51
CA GLU A 148 25.38 1.25 0.25
C GLU A 148 25.20 1.30 1.77
N SER A 149 24.62 2.38 2.30
CA SER A 149 24.49 2.58 3.75
C SER A 149 23.21 3.30 4.10
N ALA A 150 22.45 2.72 5.01
CA ALA A 150 21.24 3.35 5.53
C ALA A 150 21.49 4.62 6.38
N GLY A 151 22.72 4.91 6.75
CA GLY A 151 23.09 6.12 7.49
C GLY A 151 22.18 6.37 8.69
N VAL A 152 21.45 7.50 8.66
CA VAL A 152 20.50 7.89 9.71
C VAL A 152 19.31 6.97 9.86
N GLY A 153 18.99 6.17 8.83
CA GLY A 153 17.90 5.19 8.82
C GLY A 153 18.26 3.80 9.33
N ALA A 154 19.52 3.56 9.74
CA ALA A 154 20.02 2.22 10.07
C ALA A 154 19.21 1.51 11.17
N TYR A 155 18.72 2.23 12.18
CA TYR A 155 17.91 1.67 13.26
C TYR A 155 16.53 1.19 12.77
N LEU A 156 15.92 1.89 11.80
CA LEU A 156 14.67 1.46 11.17
C LEU A 156 14.86 0.20 10.33
N VAL A 157 16.00 0.13 9.61
CA VAL A 157 16.37 -1.07 8.83
C VAL A 157 16.53 -2.28 9.73
N GLU A 158 17.28 -2.15 10.83
CA GLU A 158 17.52 -3.24 11.77
C GLU A 158 16.20 -3.74 12.36
N TYR A 159 15.37 -2.82 12.85
CA TYR A 159 14.09 -3.17 13.42
C TYR A 159 13.14 -3.83 12.41
N ALA A 160 13.00 -3.28 11.21
CA ALA A 160 12.13 -3.85 10.19
C ALA A 160 12.60 -5.24 9.75
N LYS A 161 13.91 -5.43 9.56
CA LYS A 161 14.48 -6.75 9.23
C LYS A 161 14.26 -7.78 10.33
N ASP A 162 14.36 -7.39 11.59
CA ASP A 162 14.07 -8.28 12.73
C ASP A 162 12.61 -8.75 12.70
N ILE A 163 11.67 -7.82 12.55
CA ILE A 163 10.23 -8.13 12.46
C ILE A 163 9.92 -9.10 11.30
N VAL A 164 10.40 -8.81 10.09
CA VAL A 164 10.06 -9.64 8.93
C VAL A 164 10.83 -10.95 8.86
N SER A 165 11.86 -11.14 9.68
CA SER A 165 12.60 -12.39 9.81
C SER A 165 11.89 -13.43 10.69
N ASP A 166 10.88 -13.04 11.46
CA ASP A 166 10.10 -13.95 12.29
C ASP A 166 9.39 -14.99 11.40
N ALA A 167 9.47 -16.27 11.79
CA ALA A 167 8.86 -17.36 11.03
C ALA A 167 7.33 -17.28 10.95
N ASP A 168 6.71 -16.59 11.90
CA ASP A 168 5.27 -16.39 11.97
C ASP A 168 4.84 -15.04 11.33
N TYR A 169 5.80 -14.27 10.80
CA TYR A 169 5.49 -13.00 10.14
C TYR A 169 4.59 -13.20 8.93
N SER A 170 3.50 -12.45 8.89
CA SER A 170 2.65 -12.33 7.71
C SER A 170 2.28 -10.86 7.51
N PHE A 171 2.45 -10.35 6.30
CA PHE A 171 2.06 -9.00 5.96
C PHE A 171 0.60 -8.96 5.51
N ASP A 172 -0.24 -8.29 6.27
CA ASP A 172 -1.67 -8.11 5.99
C ASP A 172 -2.01 -6.69 5.47
N GLY A 173 -1.00 -5.83 5.33
CA GLY A 173 -1.13 -4.51 4.74
C GLY A 173 -1.28 -4.54 3.23
N ASN A 174 -1.57 -3.38 2.65
CA ASN A 174 -1.71 -3.20 1.21
C ASN A 174 -0.75 -2.10 0.73
N VAL A 175 0.48 -2.47 0.42
CA VAL A 175 1.55 -1.60 -0.08
C VAL A 175 2.01 -2.07 -1.44
N ALA A 176 2.17 -1.13 -2.36
CA ALA A 176 2.61 -1.36 -3.72
C ALA A 176 3.52 -0.22 -4.19
N VAL A 177 3.95 -0.33 -5.43
CA VAL A 177 4.71 0.68 -6.17
C VAL A 177 3.78 1.39 -7.14
N MET A 178 3.77 2.72 -7.09
CA MET A 178 3.18 3.58 -8.10
C MET A 178 4.25 3.89 -9.15
N ASN A 179 4.15 3.24 -10.31
CA ASN A 179 5.12 3.37 -11.37
C ASN A 179 4.85 4.64 -12.22
N LEU A 180 5.90 5.42 -12.43
CA LEU A 180 5.85 6.71 -13.15
C LEU A 180 6.62 6.71 -14.48
N GLY A 181 7.07 5.55 -14.95
CA GLY A 181 7.77 5.36 -16.22
C GLY A 181 9.23 5.80 -16.14
N ASP A 182 9.61 6.85 -16.89
CA ASP A 182 10.98 7.37 -16.90
C ASP A 182 11.31 8.27 -15.69
N TYR A 183 10.49 8.21 -14.63
CA TYR A 183 10.63 9.03 -13.42
C TYR A 183 10.63 8.12 -12.20
N GLN A 184 11.19 8.63 -11.12
CA GLN A 184 11.30 7.95 -9.84
C GLN A 184 9.97 7.35 -9.36
N ASP A 185 9.92 6.04 -9.20
CA ASP A 185 8.77 5.31 -8.69
C ASP A 185 8.52 5.61 -7.20
N GLN A 186 7.29 5.47 -6.77
CA GLN A 186 6.86 5.91 -5.44
C GLN A 186 6.11 4.81 -4.70
N LEU A 187 6.21 4.79 -3.38
CA LEU A 187 5.40 3.93 -2.54
C LEU A 187 3.94 4.39 -2.54
N ILE A 188 3.03 3.43 -2.52
CA ILE A 188 1.61 3.69 -2.36
C ILE A 188 0.98 2.65 -1.44
N ALA A 189 0.10 3.10 -0.54
CA ALA A 189 -0.70 2.22 0.29
C ALA A 189 -2.18 2.31 -0.08
N GLY A 190 -2.84 1.18 -0.12
CA GLY A 190 -4.29 1.13 -0.18
C GLY A 190 -4.89 1.29 1.23
N PRO A 191 -6.22 1.44 1.34
CA PRO A 191 -6.88 1.46 2.64
C PRO A 191 -6.62 0.16 3.38
N ALA A 192 -6.54 0.24 4.71
CA ALA A 192 -6.46 -0.93 5.55
C ALA A 192 -7.63 -1.89 5.25
N PRO A 193 -7.41 -3.22 5.34
CA PRO A 193 -8.48 -4.19 5.18
C PRO A 193 -9.62 -3.84 6.12
N VAL A 194 -10.71 -3.32 5.59
CA VAL A 194 -11.91 -3.10 6.39
C VAL A 194 -12.59 -4.45 6.55
N PRO A 195 -12.76 -4.97 7.78
CA PRO A 195 -13.53 -6.19 8.00
C PRO A 195 -14.87 -6.05 7.28
N GLU A 196 -15.22 -7.03 6.46
CA GLU A 196 -16.47 -7.03 5.67
C GLU A 196 -17.62 -6.55 6.55
N PRO A 197 -18.36 -5.48 6.16
CA PRO A 197 -19.41 -4.95 7.00
C PRO A 197 -20.34 -6.06 7.42
N ALA A 198 -20.69 -6.15 8.70
CA ALA A 198 -21.70 -7.10 9.21
C ALA A 198 -23.00 -7.09 8.40
N THR A 199 -23.18 -6.09 7.53
CA THR A 199 -24.22 -5.95 6.51
C THR A 199 -24.32 -7.18 5.60
N LEU A 200 -23.20 -7.81 5.20
CA LEU A 200 -23.23 -9.01 4.37
C LEU A 200 -23.76 -10.21 5.16
N VAL A 201 -23.34 -10.33 6.42
CA VAL A 201 -23.87 -11.37 7.34
C VAL A 201 -25.34 -11.11 7.64
N LEU A 202 -25.72 -9.84 7.85
CA LEU A 202 -27.10 -9.44 8.09
C LEU A 202 -27.99 -9.67 6.86
N LEU A 203 -27.51 -9.32 5.66
CA LEU A 203 -28.20 -9.55 4.40
C LEU A 203 -28.37 -11.05 4.15
N GLY A 204 -27.32 -11.84 4.31
CA GLY A 204 -27.36 -13.30 4.16
C GLY A 204 -28.30 -13.96 5.16
N SER A 205 -28.25 -13.57 6.44
CA SER A 205 -29.16 -14.07 7.47
C SER A 205 -30.59 -13.62 7.25
N GLY A 206 -30.83 -12.40 6.78
CA GLY A 206 -32.14 -11.88 6.41
C GLY A 206 -32.80 -12.66 5.25
N LEU A 207 -31.99 -12.90 4.20
CA LEU A 207 -32.48 -13.73 3.04
C LEU A 207 -32.76 -15.17 3.45
N ALA A 208 -31.91 -15.78 4.28
CA ALA A 208 -32.14 -17.10 4.82
C ALA A 208 -33.43 -17.14 5.65
N GLY A 209 -33.62 -16.14 6.53
CA GLY A 209 -34.83 -15.99 7.34
C GLY A 209 -36.09 -15.89 6.48
N LEU A 210 -36.10 -15.13 5.39
CA LEU A 210 -37.20 -15.01 4.44
C LEU A 210 -37.54 -16.35 3.75
N VAL A 211 -36.54 -17.13 3.37
CA VAL A 211 -36.70 -18.45 2.76
C VAL A 211 -37.34 -19.42 3.77
N PHE A 212 -36.88 -19.40 5.04
CA PHE A 212 -37.48 -20.24 6.10
C PHE A 212 -38.92 -19.82 6.42
N TYR A 213 -39.19 -18.51 6.51
CA TYR A 213 -40.53 -17.99 6.74
C TYR A 213 -41.51 -18.40 5.65
N ARG A 214 -41.15 -18.23 4.36
CA ARG A 214 -41.96 -18.63 3.21
C ARG A 214 -42.25 -20.13 3.18
N ARG A 215 -41.31 -20.98 3.60
CA ARG A 215 -41.49 -22.43 3.69
C ARG A 215 -42.49 -22.83 4.78
N ARG A 216 -42.54 -22.05 5.87
CA ARG A 216 -43.49 -22.32 6.98
C ARG A 216 -44.91 -21.92 6.62
N MET A 217 -45.10 -20.88 5.82
CA MET A 217 -46.44 -20.43 5.39
C MET A 217 -47.08 -21.31 4.30
N ASN A 218 -46.27 -22.08 3.55
CA ASN A 218 -46.75 -22.95 2.49
C ASN A 218 -46.93 -24.41 2.95
N LYS A 219 -46.98 -24.66 4.25
CA LYS A 219 -47.40 -25.91 4.89
C LYS A 219 -48.72 -25.70 5.58
#